data_7213aad9161b1a57137912f8f46f9636
#
_entry.id   7213aad9161b1a57137912f8f46f9636
#
_cell.length_a   1.000
_cell.length_b   1.000
_cell.length_c   1.000
_cell.angle_alpha   90.00
_cell.angle_beta   90.00
_cell.angle_gamma   90.00
#
_symmetry.space_group_name_H-M   'P 1'
#
loop_
_entity.id
_entity.type
_entity.pdbx_description
1 polymer ?
#
loop_
_entity_poly.entity_id
_entity_poly.type
_entity_poly.pdbx_seq_one_letter_code
_entity_poly.pdbx_strand_id
1 'polypeptide(L)'
;QNKSFSRFFSASLEKTYDVEQCYFPMHQNCHVTLYQDACVPPNLPQFANLPVYPASCWHDLYNTIMAAKQIICITGWAVWDKLKLFRGQDLAIDNRTLGEILVDKAKEGVKVWVMVWSEKTSNQVNTQGIMGTHDMDTYNYFQNTGVYCCLAPR
;
A
#
# COMPACT_ATOMS: atom_id res chain seq x y z
N GLN A 1 -25.26 0.80 0.23
CA GLN A 1 -24.91 -0.49 -0.43
C GLN A 1 -23.70 -0.25 -1.30
N ASN A 2 -22.52 -0.48 -0.73
CA ASN A 2 -21.24 -0.38 -1.43
C ASN A 2 -21.10 -1.56 -2.41
N LYS A 3 -21.46 -1.36 -3.67
CA LYS A 3 -21.04 -2.25 -4.75
C LYS A 3 -19.65 -1.80 -5.17
N SER A 4 -18.63 -2.45 -4.62
CA SER A 4 -17.23 -2.26 -4.91
C SER A 4 -16.93 -2.40 -6.41
N PHE A 5 -16.04 -1.54 -6.90
CA PHE A 5 -15.44 -1.59 -8.25
C PHE A 5 -14.84 -2.96 -8.61
N SER A 6 -14.60 -3.80 -7.61
CA SER A 6 -14.14 -5.19 -7.77
C SER A 6 -15.06 -6.05 -8.62
N ARG A 7 -16.33 -5.70 -8.76
CA ARG A 7 -17.28 -6.47 -9.59
C ARG A 7 -17.08 -6.28 -11.11
N PHE A 8 -16.48 -5.18 -11.53
CA PHE A 8 -16.27 -4.92 -12.98
C PHE A 8 -15.10 -5.74 -13.54
N PHE A 9 -14.11 -6.04 -12.71
CA PHE A 9 -12.96 -6.86 -13.13
C PHE A 9 -13.14 -8.36 -12.86
N SER A 10 -13.95 -8.75 -11.89
CA SER A 10 -14.16 -10.19 -11.60
C SER A 10 -15.04 -10.92 -12.61
N ALA A 11 -15.91 -10.21 -13.32
CA ALA A 11 -16.78 -10.82 -14.33
C ALA A 11 -16.07 -11.12 -15.67
N SER A 12 -14.90 -10.53 -15.94
CA SER A 12 -14.14 -10.75 -17.16
C SER A 12 -12.95 -11.71 -17.03
N LEU A 13 -12.64 -12.14 -15.82
CA LEU A 13 -11.47 -12.98 -15.51
C LEU A 13 -11.75 -14.49 -15.60
N GLU A 14 -12.91 -14.93 -16.09
CA GLU A 14 -13.12 -16.34 -16.42
C GLU A 14 -12.39 -16.81 -17.68
N LYS A 15 -11.78 -15.90 -18.44
CA LYS A 15 -10.84 -16.28 -19.50
C LYS A 15 -9.43 -16.30 -18.92
N THR A 16 -8.89 -17.50 -18.74
CA THR A 16 -7.47 -17.70 -18.52
C THR A 16 -6.72 -17.21 -19.76
N TYR A 17 -6.14 -16.03 -19.67
CA TYR A 17 -5.19 -15.56 -20.68
C TYR A 17 -3.85 -16.22 -20.38
N ASP A 18 -3.47 -17.17 -21.21
CA ASP A 18 -2.10 -17.69 -21.22
C ASP A 18 -1.23 -16.59 -21.86
N VAL A 19 -0.44 -15.92 -21.06
CA VAL A 19 0.49 -14.92 -21.55
C VAL A 19 1.77 -15.66 -21.93
N GLU A 20 1.97 -15.86 -23.23
CA GLU A 20 3.19 -16.48 -23.75
C GLU A 20 4.43 -15.76 -23.21
N GLN A 21 5.44 -16.53 -22.80
CA GLN A 21 6.72 -16.03 -22.27
C GLN A 21 6.61 -15.31 -20.90
N CYS A 22 5.55 -15.54 -20.14
CA CYS A 22 5.48 -15.04 -18.78
C CYS A 22 6.31 -15.89 -17.82
N TYR A 23 7.17 -15.25 -17.04
CA TYR A 23 8.02 -15.93 -16.04
C TYR A 23 7.23 -16.48 -14.85
N PHE A 24 6.03 -15.94 -14.62
CA PHE A 24 5.22 -16.28 -13.46
C PHE A 24 3.99 -17.08 -13.90
N PRO A 25 3.71 -18.21 -13.24
CA PRO A 25 2.50 -18.97 -13.52
C PRO A 25 1.25 -18.15 -13.14
N MET A 26 0.14 -18.49 -13.78
CA MET A 26 -1.15 -17.93 -13.38
C MET A 26 -1.51 -18.41 -11.97
N HIS A 27 -1.85 -17.45 -11.11
CA HIS A 27 -2.31 -17.71 -9.75
C HIS A 27 -3.82 -17.63 -9.66
N GLN A 28 -4.41 -18.49 -8.83
CA GLN A 28 -5.84 -18.51 -8.53
C GLN A 28 -6.10 -17.97 -7.11
N ASN A 29 -7.34 -17.61 -6.84
CA ASN A 29 -7.78 -17.09 -5.54
C ASN A 29 -7.05 -15.80 -5.12
N CYS A 30 -6.70 -14.98 -6.10
CA CYS A 30 -6.12 -13.65 -5.88
C CYS A 30 -7.19 -12.56 -6.04
N HIS A 31 -7.08 -11.51 -5.23
CA HIS A 31 -7.85 -10.29 -5.41
C HIS A 31 -6.89 -9.15 -5.77
N VAL A 32 -7.18 -8.47 -6.88
CA VAL A 32 -6.37 -7.34 -7.37
C VAL A 32 -7.26 -6.10 -7.48
N THR A 33 -6.81 -5.01 -6.89
CA THR A 33 -7.46 -3.71 -7.02
C THR A 33 -6.48 -2.72 -7.65
N LEU A 34 -6.90 -2.10 -8.73
CA LEU A 34 -6.12 -1.08 -9.43
C LEU A 34 -6.70 0.30 -9.11
N TYR A 35 -5.82 1.24 -8.82
CA TYR A 35 -6.18 2.63 -8.57
C TYR A 35 -5.51 3.51 -9.62
N GLN A 36 -6.28 4.39 -10.25
CA GLN A 36 -5.74 5.36 -11.20
C GLN A 36 -4.89 6.41 -10.47
N ASP A 37 -5.37 6.83 -9.29
CA ASP A 37 -4.67 7.76 -8.39
C ASP A 37 -5.04 7.42 -6.94
N ALA A 38 -4.13 7.66 -6.03
CA ALA A 38 -4.38 7.50 -4.60
C ALA A 38 -5.32 8.59 -4.03
N CYS A 39 -5.38 9.76 -4.69
CA CYS A 39 -6.19 10.88 -4.27
C CYS A 39 -7.15 11.29 -5.40
N VAL A 40 -8.34 10.74 -5.39
CA VAL A 40 -9.38 11.06 -6.36
C VAL A 40 -10.34 12.08 -5.76
N PRO A 41 -10.50 13.27 -6.36
CA PRO A 41 -11.43 14.28 -5.85
C PRO A 41 -12.88 13.78 -5.97
N PRO A 42 -13.76 14.15 -5.02
CA PRO A 42 -15.14 13.66 -4.99
C PRO A 42 -16.00 14.12 -6.17
N ASN A 43 -15.56 15.15 -6.87
CA ASN A 43 -16.31 15.77 -7.99
C ASN A 43 -15.64 15.49 -9.35
N LEU A 44 -15.33 14.25 -9.64
CA LEU A 44 -14.87 13.89 -10.97
C LEU A 44 -15.96 14.14 -12.02
N PRO A 45 -15.61 14.76 -13.17
CA PRO A 45 -16.55 14.84 -14.27
C PRO A 45 -16.94 13.44 -14.74
N GLN A 46 -18.25 13.21 -14.86
CA GLN A 46 -18.76 11.95 -15.42
C GLN A 46 -18.48 11.94 -16.91
N PHE A 47 -17.60 11.06 -17.36
CA PHE A 47 -17.37 10.81 -18.76
C PHE A 47 -18.23 9.64 -19.23
N ALA A 48 -19.02 9.89 -20.29
CA ALA A 48 -19.67 8.88 -21.11
C ALA A 48 -20.48 7.81 -20.34
N ASN A 49 -21.32 8.18 -19.40
CA ASN A 49 -22.19 7.27 -18.66
C ASN A 49 -21.49 6.10 -17.94
N LEU A 50 -20.19 6.17 -17.80
CA LEU A 50 -19.44 5.21 -16.99
C LEU A 50 -19.58 5.61 -15.50
N PRO A 51 -20.06 4.75 -14.64
CA PRO A 51 -20.10 5.02 -13.21
C PRO A 51 -18.66 5.05 -12.69
N VAL A 52 -18.07 6.23 -12.59
CA VAL A 52 -16.79 6.42 -11.92
C VAL A 52 -17.07 6.46 -10.42
N TYR A 53 -16.84 5.36 -9.75
CA TYR A 53 -16.82 5.33 -8.30
C TYR A 53 -15.36 5.59 -7.86
N PRO A 54 -15.08 6.73 -7.23
CA PRO A 54 -13.75 6.94 -6.67
C PRO A 54 -13.53 5.89 -5.58
N ALA A 55 -12.71 4.89 -5.87
CA ALA A 55 -12.24 3.98 -4.86
C ALA A 55 -11.33 4.77 -3.91
N SER A 56 -11.60 4.72 -2.62
CA SER A 56 -10.71 5.34 -1.64
C SER A 56 -9.51 4.44 -1.40
N CYS A 57 -8.44 4.65 -2.14
CA CYS A 57 -7.20 3.90 -2.02
C CYS A 57 -6.72 3.80 -0.56
N TRP A 58 -6.78 4.90 0.17
CA TRP A 58 -6.32 4.96 1.57
C TRP A 58 -7.19 4.14 2.52
N HIS A 59 -8.51 4.18 2.36
CA HIS A 59 -9.43 3.36 3.13
C HIS A 59 -9.28 1.87 2.82
N ASP A 60 -9.13 1.53 1.54
CA ASP A 60 -8.96 0.15 1.11
C ASP A 60 -7.61 -0.40 1.59
N LEU A 61 -6.55 0.40 1.53
CA LEU A 61 -5.24 0.04 2.05
C LEU A 61 -5.30 -0.22 3.56
N TYR A 62 -5.91 0.69 4.32
CA TYR A 62 -6.11 0.52 5.76
C TYR A 62 -6.88 -0.76 6.07
N ASN A 63 -8.02 -0.96 5.43
CA ASN A 63 -8.87 -2.14 5.66
C ASN A 63 -8.13 -3.44 5.32
N THR A 64 -7.33 -3.43 4.24
CA THR A 64 -6.53 -4.58 3.83
C THR A 64 -5.45 -4.90 4.86
N ILE A 65 -4.74 -3.89 5.36
CA ILE A 65 -3.73 -4.06 6.41
C ILE A 65 -4.37 -4.61 7.68
N MET A 66 -5.50 -4.01 8.11
CA MET A 66 -6.19 -4.45 9.33
C MET A 66 -6.74 -5.88 9.22
N ALA A 67 -7.19 -6.29 8.03
CA ALA A 67 -7.69 -7.64 7.79
C ALA A 67 -6.58 -8.71 7.66
N ALA A 68 -5.34 -8.31 7.46
CA ALA A 68 -4.22 -9.23 7.27
C ALA A 68 -3.98 -10.09 8.53
N LYS A 69 -3.81 -11.41 8.33
CA LYS A 69 -3.61 -12.39 9.41
C LYS A 69 -2.30 -13.17 9.32
N GLN A 70 -1.67 -13.21 8.18
CA GLN A 70 -0.47 -14.04 7.96
C GLN A 70 0.74 -13.20 7.56
N ILE A 71 0.62 -12.40 6.51
CA ILE A 71 1.73 -11.64 5.96
C ILE A 71 1.25 -10.31 5.36
N ILE A 72 2.08 -9.29 5.53
CA ILE A 72 2.00 -8.00 4.84
C ILE A 72 3.34 -7.77 4.16
N CYS A 73 3.34 -7.55 2.85
CA CYS A 73 4.51 -7.17 2.09
C CYS A 73 4.26 -5.82 1.45
N ILE A 74 5.12 -4.85 1.74
CA ILE A 74 5.07 -3.51 1.16
C ILE A 74 6.38 -3.26 0.43
N THR A 75 6.28 -2.91 -0.84
CA THR A 75 7.44 -2.49 -1.64
C THR A 75 7.14 -1.16 -2.29
N GLY A 76 8.10 -0.26 -2.28
CA GLY A 76 7.87 1.04 -2.89
C GLY A 76 9.14 1.88 -3.01
N TRP A 77 9.04 2.93 -3.80
CA TRP A 77 10.09 3.94 -3.89
C TRP A 77 10.26 4.67 -2.55
N ALA A 78 9.16 5.19 -2.02
CA ALA A 78 9.13 5.87 -0.74
C ALA A 78 7.98 5.31 0.11
N VAL A 79 8.32 4.80 1.27
CA VAL A 79 7.35 4.37 2.29
C VAL A 79 7.77 5.06 3.58
N TRP A 80 6.96 5.99 4.04
CA TRP A 80 7.28 6.78 5.21
C TRP A 80 6.51 6.30 6.44
N ASP A 81 7.21 5.95 7.49
CA ASP A 81 6.63 5.43 8.75
C ASP A 81 5.64 6.41 9.39
N LYS A 82 5.88 7.73 9.26
CA LYS A 82 5.04 8.79 9.83
C LYS A 82 3.83 9.16 8.98
N LEU A 83 3.63 8.51 7.82
CA LEU A 83 2.46 8.74 6.99
C LEU A 83 1.20 8.34 7.75
N LYS A 84 0.19 9.20 7.76
CA LYS A 84 -1.17 8.87 8.20
C LYS A 84 -2.02 8.52 7.00
N LEU A 85 -2.72 7.38 7.06
CA LEU A 85 -3.60 6.93 5.98
C LEU A 85 -4.87 7.77 5.89
N PHE A 86 -5.31 8.33 7.01
CA PHE A 86 -6.49 9.20 7.07
C PHE A 86 -6.12 10.66 7.29
N ARG A 87 -6.97 11.58 6.80
CA ARG A 87 -6.79 13.03 6.90
C ARG A 87 -8.11 13.72 7.20
N GLY A 88 -8.05 14.93 7.77
CA GLY A 88 -9.25 15.70 8.06
C GLY A 88 -10.22 14.98 9.00
N GLN A 89 -11.47 14.86 8.62
CA GLN A 89 -12.51 14.20 9.44
C GLN A 89 -12.28 12.70 9.59
N ASP A 90 -11.62 12.06 8.62
CA ASP A 90 -11.35 10.62 8.65
C ASP A 90 -10.28 10.22 9.69
N LEU A 91 -9.56 11.20 10.27
CA LEU A 91 -8.68 10.96 11.42
C LEU A 91 -9.41 10.35 12.64
N ALA A 92 -10.73 10.49 12.70
CA ALA A 92 -11.54 9.85 13.72
C ALA A 92 -11.62 8.32 13.56
N ILE A 93 -11.32 7.79 12.37
CA ILE A 93 -11.29 6.35 12.10
C ILE A 93 -10.05 5.75 12.75
N ASP A 94 -8.89 6.28 12.42
CA ASP A 94 -7.61 5.92 13.01
C ASP A 94 -6.61 7.07 12.82
N ASN A 95 -5.99 7.51 13.90
CA ASN A 95 -5.03 8.61 13.88
C ASN A 95 -3.57 8.12 13.93
N ARG A 96 -3.36 6.81 13.97
CA ARG A 96 -2.01 6.21 13.98
C ARG A 96 -1.30 6.44 12.65
N THR A 97 0.02 6.45 12.72
CA THR A 97 0.87 6.43 11.53
C THR A 97 0.92 5.03 10.91
N LEU A 98 1.32 4.95 9.65
CA LEU A 98 1.53 3.68 8.97
C LEU A 98 2.53 2.79 9.76
N GLY A 99 3.60 3.39 10.26
CA GLY A 99 4.59 2.69 11.07
C GLY A 99 3.98 2.06 12.33
N GLU A 100 3.17 2.82 13.08
CA GLU A 100 2.49 2.33 14.27
C GLU A 100 1.53 1.17 13.95
N ILE A 101 0.75 1.29 12.88
CA ILE A 101 -0.18 0.24 12.44
C ILE A 101 0.58 -1.04 12.09
N LEU A 102 1.69 -0.94 11.34
CA LEU A 102 2.48 -2.10 10.93
C LEU A 102 3.16 -2.77 12.12
N VAL A 103 3.67 -2.00 13.09
CA VAL A 103 4.23 -2.53 14.33
C VAL A 103 3.17 -3.27 15.15
N ASP A 104 1.96 -2.73 15.25
CA ASP A 104 0.87 -3.39 15.95
C ASP A 104 0.46 -4.69 15.25
N LYS A 105 0.40 -4.71 13.92
CA LYS A 105 0.15 -5.95 13.16
C LYS A 105 1.26 -7.00 13.39
N ALA A 106 2.50 -6.57 13.49
CA ALA A 106 3.60 -7.48 13.83
C ALA A 106 3.46 -8.06 15.24
N LYS A 107 3.03 -7.26 16.23
CA LYS A 107 2.72 -7.75 17.59
C LYS A 107 1.56 -8.75 17.62
N GLU A 108 0.60 -8.62 16.69
CA GLU A 108 -0.49 -9.59 16.50
C GLU A 108 -0.01 -10.93 15.91
N GLY A 109 1.26 -11.05 15.53
CA GLY A 109 1.85 -12.24 14.92
C GLY A 109 1.82 -12.26 13.39
N VAL A 110 1.41 -11.16 12.74
CA VAL A 110 1.47 -11.02 11.28
C VAL A 110 2.92 -10.76 10.88
N LYS A 111 3.42 -11.48 9.87
CA LYS A 111 4.75 -11.23 9.29
C LYS A 111 4.69 -9.97 8.45
N VAL A 112 5.42 -8.93 8.86
CA VAL A 112 5.43 -7.65 8.15
C VAL A 112 6.80 -7.40 7.53
N TRP A 113 6.82 -7.25 6.20
CA TRP A 113 8.03 -6.99 5.42
C TRP A 113 7.85 -5.69 4.65
N VAL A 114 8.81 -4.78 4.80
CA VAL A 114 8.85 -3.50 4.11
C VAL A 114 10.16 -3.40 3.34
N MET A 115 10.09 -3.20 2.05
CA MET A 115 11.26 -2.96 1.19
C MET A 115 11.12 -1.61 0.51
N VAL A 116 12.03 -0.70 0.83
CA VAL A 116 12.07 0.64 0.25
C VAL A 116 13.33 0.82 -0.58
N TRP A 117 13.21 1.61 -1.64
CA TRP A 117 14.36 1.94 -2.46
C TRP A 117 15.36 2.79 -1.68
N SER A 118 16.65 2.42 -1.75
CA SER A 118 17.73 3.15 -1.08
C SER A 118 18.13 4.37 -1.90
N GLU A 119 17.86 5.57 -1.40
CA GLU A 119 18.30 6.81 -2.00
C GLU A 119 19.77 7.07 -1.66
N LYS A 120 20.60 7.39 -2.66
CA LYS A 120 22.05 7.61 -2.45
C LYS A 120 22.38 8.78 -1.52
N THR A 121 21.51 9.77 -1.45
CA THR A 121 21.73 10.96 -0.62
C THR A 121 21.15 10.81 0.80
N SER A 122 20.39 9.75 1.03
CA SER A 122 19.89 9.38 2.35
C SER A 122 20.98 8.62 3.11
N ASN A 123 21.27 9.05 4.32
CA ASN A 123 22.28 8.45 5.20
C ASN A 123 21.96 8.73 6.66
N GLN A 124 22.81 8.29 7.59
CA GLN A 124 22.57 8.47 9.03
C GLN A 124 22.49 9.93 9.49
N VAL A 125 23.03 10.87 8.73
CA VAL A 125 23.00 12.31 9.06
C VAL A 125 21.82 13.02 8.37
N ASN A 126 21.57 12.63 7.11
CA ASN A 126 20.44 13.12 6.31
C ASN A 126 19.50 11.95 5.99
N THR A 127 18.69 11.58 6.95
CA THR A 127 17.80 10.40 6.86
C THR A 127 16.65 10.60 5.87
N GLN A 128 16.32 11.84 5.56
CA GLN A 128 15.27 12.21 4.60
C GLN A 128 15.72 12.03 3.15
N GLY A 129 17.01 12.23 2.86
CA GLY A 129 17.52 12.33 1.50
C GLY A 129 17.15 13.63 0.78
N ILE A 130 17.78 13.91 -0.37
CA ILE A 130 17.47 15.11 -1.18
C ILE A 130 16.11 14.97 -1.86
N MET A 131 15.71 13.75 -2.22
CA MET A 131 14.43 13.47 -2.86
C MET A 131 13.28 13.34 -1.87
N GLY A 132 13.54 13.44 -0.56
CA GLY A 132 12.52 13.32 0.47
C GLY A 132 11.89 11.93 0.56
N THR A 133 12.65 10.88 0.28
CA THR A 133 12.17 9.50 0.29
C THR A 133 11.98 8.96 1.70
N HIS A 134 12.66 9.52 2.69
CA HIS A 134 12.63 9.07 4.09
C HIS A 134 12.96 7.59 4.28
N ASP A 135 13.73 7.01 3.37
CA ASP A 135 14.08 5.58 3.39
C ASP A 135 14.89 5.20 4.64
N MET A 136 15.88 6.02 5.01
CA MET A 136 16.64 5.81 6.24
C MET A 136 15.83 6.09 7.51
N ASP A 137 14.90 7.07 7.48
CA ASP A 137 13.97 7.30 8.60
C ASP A 137 13.14 6.04 8.85
N THR A 138 12.51 5.51 7.81
CA THR A 138 11.67 4.32 7.86
C THR A 138 12.48 3.08 8.27
N TYR A 139 13.67 2.91 7.70
CA TYR A 139 14.55 1.80 8.07
C TYR A 139 14.92 1.85 9.56
N ASN A 140 15.33 3.03 10.06
CA ASN A 140 15.71 3.21 11.46
C ASN A 140 14.50 3.02 12.41
N TYR A 141 13.32 3.51 12.02
CA TYR A 141 12.10 3.36 12.80
C TYR A 141 11.75 1.89 13.06
N PHE A 142 11.90 1.04 12.05
CA PHE A 142 11.56 -0.37 12.19
C PHE A 142 12.65 -1.23 12.85
N GLN A 143 13.84 -0.68 13.13
CA GLN A 143 14.85 -1.41 13.87
C GLN A 143 14.33 -1.78 15.28
N ASN A 144 14.57 -3.03 15.68
CA ASN A 144 14.11 -3.57 16.96
C ASN A 144 12.57 -3.60 17.16
N THR A 145 11.82 -3.48 16.07
CA THR A 145 10.39 -3.79 16.05
C THR A 145 10.16 -5.19 15.48
N GLY A 146 8.95 -5.68 15.49
CA GLY A 146 8.62 -6.94 14.81
C GLY A 146 8.52 -6.85 13.28
N VAL A 147 8.77 -5.67 12.70
CA VAL A 147 8.70 -5.41 11.26
C VAL A 147 10.07 -5.60 10.64
N TYR A 148 10.16 -6.44 9.62
CA TYR A 148 11.39 -6.57 8.83
C TYR A 148 11.43 -5.48 7.74
N CYS A 149 12.39 -4.58 7.86
CA CYS A 149 12.58 -3.51 6.87
C CYS A 149 13.95 -3.64 6.20
N CYS A 150 13.99 -3.57 4.88
CA CYS A 150 15.22 -3.57 4.11
C CYS A 150 15.25 -2.45 3.08
N LEU A 151 16.46 -1.99 2.77
CA LEU A 151 16.75 -1.02 1.73
C LEU A 151 17.17 -1.77 0.47
N ALA A 152 16.43 -1.58 -0.63
CA ALA A 152 16.79 -2.14 -1.92
C ALA A 152 17.87 -1.27 -2.56
N PRO A 153 19.10 -1.77 -2.77
CA PRO A 153 20.17 -1.02 -3.40
C PRO A 153 19.86 -0.74 -4.88
N ARG A 154 20.46 0.30 -5.40
CA ARG A 154 20.50 0.60 -6.85
C ARG A 154 21.33 -0.42 -7.59
#